data_ff25f5c917caf64c54a938b2087b77d2
#
_entry.id   ff25f5c917caf64c54a938b2087b77d2
#
_cell.length_a   1.000
_cell.length_b   1.000
_cell.length_c   1.000
_cell.angle_alpha   90.00
_cell.angle_beta   90.00
_cell.angle_gamma   90.00
#
_symmetry.space_group_name_H-M   'P 1'
#
loop_
_entity.id
_entity.type
_entity.pdbx_description
1 polymer ?
#
loop_
_entity_poly.entity_id
_entity_poly.type
_entity_poly.pdbx_seq_one_letter_code
_entity_poly.pdbx_strand_id
1 'polypeptide(L)'
;MEWEIITPELVSEAINFNATKDETWQYDSSKRDSMAAKQTEGVAYLWNLLSKHNIALLADEVGTGKTFQALAVAALLWKQKPHARVLVVAPNTTLCTQWRNEYETFVRKLYKQIDHKVKSCVNDKPIQGMEIARSLDELAAVVQRATAHMYFVTIHAFSHLSQKDASNKAESAATEAQKLHDKIKQAPFCGEGFDLVIIDEAHYLRNKHGGSQRTAAAQAFFQNGHSQLAQKVLLLTATPNHTNKTDIANILSYFVTSDYLPFKNATNDPQKLMQTFGLRRLRVLSIGEGDQTQNFGKYEYRDEQALPATFAEHPEAEAFFAIYQKRLVSELEHSKEKRHLTYGYLEGFESFGREVEKLDADNQQAKSPSVDSLATDEINEEAEEVSEEESGEQSKEAFSRSLDTELLQSLTASYREKFKTFPKHPKYRALVDKCVPSAETLTNTPSIEDLKHLIFVR
;
A
#
# COMPACT_ATOMS: atom_id res chain seq x y z
N MET A 1 23.79 5.35 -18.62
CA MET A 1 24.50 6.30 -17.72
C MET A 1 24.61 5.61 -16.38
N GLU A 2 25.79 5.40 -15.89
CA GLU A 2 26.00 4.87 -14.53
C GLU A 2 25.61 5.95 -13.52
N TRP A 3 24.88 5.55 -12.48
CA TRP A 3 24.57 6.43 -11.38
C TRP A 3 25.82 6.57 -10.50
N GLU A 4 26.30 7.78 -10.33
CA GLU A 4 27.41 8.04 -9.43
C GLU A 4 26.99 7.82 -7.98
N ILE A 5 27.93 7.36 -7.16
CA ILE A 5 27.71 7.22 -5.71
C ILE A 5 27.52 8.61 -5.09
N ILE A 6 26.54 8.75 -4.22
CA ILE A 6 26.25 9.99 -3.52
C ILE A 6 26.37 9.84 -2.00
N THR A 7 26.62 10.96 -1.32
CA THR A 7 26.68 11.04 0.12
C THR A 7 25.43 11.74 0.69
N PRO A 8 25.13 11.61 2.00
CA PRO A 8 24.03 12.34 2.63
C PRO A 8 24.15 13.85 2.49
N GLU A 9 25.36 14.42 2.46
CA GLU A 9 25.61 15.83 2.26
C GLU A 9 25.08 16.27 0.87
N LEU A 10 25.43 15.53 -0.19
CA LEU A 10 24.96 15.80 -1.55
C LEU A 10 23.42 15.68 -1.67
N VAL A 11 22.81 14.72 -0.96
CA VAL A 11 21.34 14.64 -0.88
C VAL A 11 20.77 15.91 -0.24
N SER A 12 21.37 16.36 0.86
CA SER A 12 20.86 17.52 1.61
C SER A 12 21.04 18.84 0.87
N GLU A 13 21.93 18.94 -0.10
CA GLU A 13 22.02 20.10 -1.00
C GLU A 13 20.75 20.28 -1.85
N ALA A 14 20.11 19.18 -2.24
CA ALA A 14 18.92 19.20 -3.10
C ALA A 14 17.61 19.07 -2.29
N ILE A 15 17.63 18.40 -1.13
CA ILE A 15 16.43 18.00 -0.40
C ILE A 15 16.55 18.36 1.08
N ASN A 16 15.53 19.02 1.60
CA ASN A 16 15.44 19.41 3.01
C ASN A 16 14.35 18.61 3.72
N PHE A 17 14.74 17.52 4.36
CA PHE A 17 13.79 16.71 5.15
C PHE A 17 13.42 17.35 6.51
N ASN A 18 14.08 18.40 6.92
CA ASN A 18 13.77 19.05 8.21
C ASN A 18 12.41 19.76 8.20
N ALA A 19 11.80 20.00 7.05
CA ALA A 19 10.47 20.60 6.84
C ALA A 19 10.22 21.92 7.60
N THR A 20 11.19 22.41 8.36
CA THR A 20 11.16 23.71 9.01
C THR A 20 11.38 24.80 7.95
N LYS A 21 10.95 26.03 8.22
CA LYS A 21 11.18 27.18 7.35
C LYS A 21 12.67 27.53 7.12
N ASP A 22 13.56 26.76 7.70
CA ASP A 22 15.00 26.93 7.53
C ASP A 22 15.44 26.26 6.22
N GLU A 23 15.41 27.02 5.13
CA GLU A 23 15.89 26.60 3.80
C GLU A 23 17.40 26.28 3.80
N THR A 24 18.13 26.68 4.85
CA THR A 24 19.58 26.49 4.98
C THR A 24 19.95 25.16 5.62
N TRP A 25 18.96 24.37 6.09
CA TRP A 25 19.26 23.08 6.69
C TRP A 25 20.09 22.20 5.77
N GLN A 26 21.16 21.65 6.30
CA GLN A 26 22.00 20.65 5.65
C GLN A 26 22.25 19.49 6.61
N TYR A 27 22.58 18.34 6.03
CA TYR A 27 22.94 17.18 6.80
C TYR A 27 24.20 17.43 7.60
N ASP A 28 24.13 17.05 8.87
CA ASP A 28 25.23 17.11 9.82
C ASP A 28 25.40 15.74 10.49
N SER A 29 26.54 15.12 10.26
CA SER A 29 26.85 13.80 10.80
C SER A 29 26.92 13.75 12.34
N SER A 30 27.03 14.90 13.01
CA SER A 30 26.96 14.98 14.48
C SER A 30 25.53 14.89 15.03
N LYS A 31 24.50 15.10 14.18
CA LYS A 31 23.07 15.11 14.55
C LYS A 31 22.28 14.00 13.84
N ARG A 32 22.84 12.79 13.80
CA ARG A 32 22.27 11.63 13.06
C ARG A 32 20.93 11.12 13.58
N ASP A 33 20.58 11.43 14.82
CA ASP A 33 19.37 10.87 15.44
C ASP A 33 18.08 11.53 14.98
N SER A 34 18.16 12.68 14.34
CA SER A 34 16.97 13.33 13.80
C SER A 34 16.34 12.53 12.64
N MET A 35 15.01 12.60 12.52
CA MET A 35 14.29 11.93 11.42
C MET A 35 14.78 12.44 10.07
N ALA A 36 15.05 13.76 9.95
CA ALA A 36 15.57 14.37 8.73
C ALA A 36 16.94 13.81 8.32
N ALA A 37 17.85 13.65 9.28
CA ALA A 37 19.16 13.04 9.03
C ALA A 37 19.01 11.57 8.59
N LYS A 38 18.18 10.79 9.30
CA LYS A 38 17.92 9.38 8.95
C LYS A 38 17.31 9.24 7.56
N GLN A 39 16.36 10.11 7.18
CA GLN A 39 15.78 10.10 5.82
C GLN A 39 16.82 10.46 4.77
N THR A 40 17.66 11.45 5.02
CA THR A 40 18.75 11.85 4.12
C THR A 40 19.76 10.73 3.91
N GLU A 41 20.24 10.08 5.00
CA GLU A 41 21.09 8.89 4.94
C GLU A 41 20.43 7.75 4.17
N GLY A 42 19.11 7.56 4.42
CA GLY A 42 18.33 6.54 3.73
C GLY A 42 18.30 6.74 2.23
N VAL A 43 18.08 7.96 1.76
CA VAL A 43 18.08 8.29 0.34
C VAL A 43 19.45 8.04 -0.29
N ALA A 44 20.53 8.48 0.35
CA ALA A 44 21.88 8.24 -0.15
C ALA A 44 22.18 6.72 -0.24
N TYR A 45 21.80 5.96 0.78
CA TYR A 45 21.97 4.51 0.80
C TYR A 45 21.18 3.82 -0.31
N LEU A 46 19.89 4.15 -0.48
CA LEU A 46 19.03 3.60 -1.52
C LEU A 46 19.55 3.93 -2.91
N TRP A 47 19.99 5.16 -3.14
CA TRP A 47 20.60 5.58 -4.39
C TRP A 47 21.82 4.73 -4.73
N ASN A 48 22.71 4.52 -3.74
CA ASN A 48 23.92 3.73 -3.92
C ASN A 48 23.61 2.23 -4.15
N LEU A 49 22.56 1.69 -3.53
CA LEU A 49 22.06 0.34 -3.86
C LEU A 49 21.55 0.27 -5.30
N LEU A 50 20.74 1.25 -5.73
CA LEU A 50 20.24 1.33 -7.10
C LEU A 50 21.39 1.48 -8.12
N SER A 51 22.40 2.26 -7.79
CA SER A 51 23.61 2.35 -8.61
C SER A 51 24.27 0.99 -8.81
N LYS A 52 24.45 0.25 -7.72
CA LYS A 52 25.21 -1.00 -7.70
C LYS A 52 24.43 -2.22 -8.24
N HIS A 53 23.15 -2.32 -7.88
CA HIS A 53 22.36 -3.55 -8.08
C HIS A 53 21.15 -3.37 -9.01
N ASN A 54 20.85 -2.16 -9.47
CA ASN A 54 19.65 -1.77 -10.23
C ASN A 54 18.34 -1.96 -9.43
N ILE A 55 18.40 -2.46 -8.22
CA ILE A 55 17.27 -2.69 -7.34
C ILE A 55 17.62 -2.31 -5.90
N ALA A 56 16.65 -1.73 -5.19
CA ALA A 56 16.74 -1.48 -3.76
C ALA A 56 15.39 -1.76 -3.07
N LEU A 57 15.42 -2.24 -1.83
CA LEU A 57 14.25 -2.50 -1.00
C LEU A 57 14.30 -1.59 0.23
N LEU A 58 13.37 -0.65 0.34
CA LEU A 58 13.16 0.15 1.54
C LEU A 58 12.11 -0.51 2.43
N ALA A 59 12.57 -1.13 3.50
CA ALA A 59 11.76 -1.90 4.43
C ALA A 59 11.64 -1.25 5.83
N ASP A 60 11.74 0.07 5.88
CA ASP A 60 11.58 0.86 7.11
C ASP A 60 10.18 0.69 7.71
N GLU A 61 10.04 0.84 9.01
CA GLU A 61 8.74 0.81 9.67
C GLU A 61 7.78 1.91 9.18
N VAL A 62 6.48 1.73 9.48
CA VAL A 62 5.44 2.71 9.16
C VAL A 62 5.76 4.06 9.84
N GLY A 63 5.51 5.15 9.13
CA GLY A 63 5.72 6.51 9.64
C GLY A 63 7.17 7.02 9.58
N THR A 64 8.06 6.33 8.87
CA THR A 64 9.45 6.78 8.64
C THR A 64 9.60 7.66 7.40
N GLY A 65 8.50 7.91 6.67
CA GLY A 65 8.49 8.73 5.46
C GLY A 65 9.06 8.01 4.23
N LYS A 66 8.74 6.74 4.05
CA LYS A 66 9.17 5.95 2.87
C LYS A 66 8.82 6.62 1.56
N THR A 67 7.60 7.14 1.42
CA THR A 67 7.14 7.85 0.22
C THR A 67 8.04 9.04 -0.10
N PHE A 68 8.34 9.88 0.90
CA PHE A 68 9.21 11.03 0.70
C PHE A 68 10.66 10.65 0.37
N GLN A 69 11.17 9.56 0.93
CA GLN A 69 12.49 9.03 0.56
C GLN A 69 12.50 8.54 -0.90
N ALA A 70 11.44 7.86 -1.34
CA ALA A 70 11.30 7.40 -2.73
C ALA A 70 11.16 8.58 -3.71
N LEU A 71 10.38 9.60 -3.36
CA LEU A 71 10.26 10.84 -4.14
C LEU A 71 11.59 11.59 -4.21
N ALA A 72 12.39 11.55 -3.15
CA ALA A 72 13.73 12.13 -3.13
C ALA A 72 14.68 11.43 -4.11
N VAL A 73 14.62 10.08 -4.19
CA VAL A 73 15.37 9.32 -5.20
C VAL A 73 14.95 9.72 -6.61
N ALA A 74 13.64 9.88 -6.87
CA ALA A 74 13.14 10.33 -8.17
C ALA A 74 13.59 11.78 -8.50
N ALA A 75 13.58 12.69 -7.52
CA ALA A 75 14.03 14.05 -7.69
C ALA A 75 15.53 14.15 -8.03
N LEU A 76 16.36 13.37 -7.35
CA LEU A 76 17.79 13.25 -7.67
C LEU A 76 18.02 12.68 -9.07
N LEU A 77 17.20 11.71 -9.49
CA LEU A 77 17.25 11.17 -10.84
C LEU A 77 16.94 12.26 -11.87
N TRP A 78 15.87 13.06 -11.70
CA TRP A 78 15.56 14.17 -12.62
C TRP A 78 16.63 15.27 -12.62
N LYS A 79 17.29 15.49 -11.49
CA LYS A 79 18.44 16.42 -11.43
C LYS A 79 19.57 15.95 -12.36
N GLN A 80 19.83 14.65 -12.42
CA GLN A 80 20.88 14.07 -13.30
C GLN A 80 20.38 13.84 -14.74
N LYS A 81 19.12 13.38 -14.89
CA LYS A 81 18.50 13.04 -16.16
C LYS A 81 17.15 13.70 -16.28
N PRO A 82 17.07 14.95 -16.78
CA PRO A 82 15.81 15.71 -16.87
C PRO A 82 14.70 15.02 -17.68
N HIS A 83 15.07 14.11 -18.57
CA HIS A 83 14.14 13.33 -19.40
C HIS A 83 13.68 12.02 -18.74
N ALA A 84 14.12 11.71 -17.54
CA ALA A 84 13.80 10.44 -16.88
C ALA A 84 12.29 10.27 -16.68
N ARG A 85 11.82 9.04 -16.83
CA ARG A 85 10.42 8.63 -16.63
C ARG A 85 10.32 7.68 -15.46
N VAL A 86 9.38 7.99 -14.58
CA VAL A 86 9.13 7.27 -13.34
C VAL A 86 7.75 6.63 -13.40
N LEU A 87 7.67 5.35 -13.09
CA LEU A 87 6.42 4.64 -12.85
C LEU A 87 6.29 4.34 -11.36
N VAL A 88 5.15 4.64 -10.79
CA VAL A 88 4.76 4.24 -9.43
C VAL A 88 3.64 3.21 -9.53
N VAL A 89 3.85 2.06 -8.95
CA VAL A 89 2.83 1.01 -8.78
C VAL A 89 2.39 1.04 -7.32
N ALA A 90 1.12 1.35 -7.09
CA ALA A 90 0.56 1.43 -5.75
C ALA A 90 -0.57 0.40 -5.57
N PRO A 91 -0.94 0.02 -4.35
CA PRO A 91 -1.99 -0.95 -4.10
C PRO A 91 -3.31 -0.60 -4.78
N ASN A 92 -3.80 0.62 -4.64
CA ASN A 92 -5.10 1.05 -5.17
C ASN A 92 -5.08 2.49 -5.71
N THR A 93 -6.18 2.90 -6.35
CA THR A 93 -6.32 4.22 -6.97
C THR A 93 -6.25 5.37 -5.95
N THR A 94 -6.74 5.16 -4.73
CA THR A 94 -6.68 6.14 -3.65
C THR A 94 -5.23 6.43 -3.27
N LEU A 95 -4.41 5.39 -3.14
CA LEU A 95 -2.98 5.53 -2.88
C LEU A 95 -2.23 6.15 -4.07
N CYS A 96 -2.60 5.84 -5.32
CA CYS A 96 -2.06 6.57 -6.48
C CYS A 96 -2.32 8.09 -6.38
N THR A 97 -3.53 8.47 -5.98
CA THR A 97 -3.91 9.88 -5.77
C THR A 97 -3.14 10.50 -4.60
N GLN A 98 -2.98 9.75 -3.51
CA GLN A 98 -2.17 10.18 -2.36
C GLN A 98 -0.71 10.41 -2.76
N TRP A 99 -0.09 9.50 -3.51
CA TRP A 99 1.26 9.66 -4.05
C TRP A 99 1.42 10.94 -4.85
N ARG A 100 0.45 11.28 -5.72
CA ARG A 100 0.44 12.53 -6.47
C ARG A 100 0.41 13.74 -5.55
N ASN A 101 -0.46 13.73 -4.53
CA ASN A 101 -0.58 14.84 -3.57
C ASN A 101 0.68 14.98 -2.70
N GLU A 102 1.30 13.85 -2.33
CA GLU A 102 2.58 13.84 -1.60
C GLU A 102 3.73 14.36 -2.46
N TYR A 103 3.74 14.06 -3.76
CA TYR A 103 4.71 14.63 -4.70
C TYR A 103 4.58 16.17 -4.77
N GLU A 104 3.38 16.71 -4.89
CA GLU A 104 3.17 18.15 -4.88
C GLU A 104 3.64 18.78 -3.55
N THR A 105 3.38 18.11 -2.44
CA THR A 105 3.85 18.54 -1.12
C THR A 105 5.37 18.48 -1.02
N PHE A 106 5.97 17.41 -1.53
CA PHE A 106 7.42 17.23 -1.57
C PHE A 106 8.11 18.34 -2.36
N VAL A 107 7.64 18.61 -3.57
CA VAL A 107 8.21 19.66 -4.42
C VAL A 107 8.11 21.04 -3.76
N ARG A 108 6.98 21.31 -3.09
CA ARG A 108 6.74 22.61 -2.44
C ARG A 108 7.54 22.81 -1.15
N LYS A 109 7.74 21.77 -0.35
CA LYS A 109 8.25 21.89 1.01
C LYS A 109 9.67 21.35 1.21
N LEU A 110 10.04 20.31 0.48
CA LEU A 110 11.27 19.56 0.77
C LEU A 110 12.32 19.72 -0.33
N TYR A 111 11.90 19.97 -1.57
CA TYR A 111 12.81 20.08 -2.71
C TYR A 111 13.35 21.49 -2.84
N LYS A 112 14.67 21.66 -2.69
CA LYS A 112 15.32 22.99 -2.66
C LYS A 112 15.55 23.60 -4.05
N GLN A 113 15.55 22.79 -5.10
CA GLN A 113 15.92 23.25 -6.44
C GLN A 113 14.70 23.67 -7.25
N ILE A 114 14.35 24.95 -7.15
CA ILE A 114 13.20 25.55 -7.86
C ILE A 114 13.37 25.50 -9.39
N ASP A 115 14.60 25.49 -9.88
CA ASP A 115 14.90 25.52 -11.34
C ASP A 115 14.94 24.13 -11.99
N HIS A 116 14.69 23.09 -11.23
CA HIS A 116 14.66 21.74 -11.80
C HIS A 116 13.44 21.59 -12.70
N LYS A 117 13.66 21.50 -13.99
CA LYS A 117 12.60 21.30 -14.98
C LYS A 117 12.76 19.93 -15.59
N VAL A 118 11.86 19.02 -15.24
CA VAL A 118 11.72 17.75 -15.97
C VAL A 118 11.31 18.08 -17.40
N LYS A 119 11.96 17.44 -18.37
CA LYS A 119 11.80 17.75 -19.78
C LYS A 119 11.14 16.61 -20.54
N SER A 120 10.41 16.97 -21.58
CA SER A 120 9.86 16.01 -22.54
C SER A 120 10.98 15.43 -23.41
N CYS A 121 10.95 14.13 -23.59
CA CYS A 121 11.85 13.44 -24.53
C CYS A 121 11.61 13.81 -26.00
N VAL A 122 10.40 14.31 -26.31
CA VAL A 122 9.99 14.57 -27.71
C VAL A 122 10.46 15.94 -28.18
N ASN A 123 10.40 16.95 -27.30
CA ASN A 123 10.61 18.33 -27.73
C ASN A 123 11.46 19.18 -26.77
N ASP A 124 12.07 18.56 -25.78
CA ASP A 124 12.91 19.18 -24.74
C ASP A 124 12.24 20.31 -23.93
N LYS A 125 10.91 20.45 -24.03
CA LYS A 125 10.15 21.42 -23.27
C LYS A 125 9.90 20.92 -21.84
N PRO A 126 9.79 21.84 -20.86
CA PRO A 126 9.40 21.47 -19.50
C PRO A 126 8.08 20.69 -19.49
N ILE A 127 8.01 19.66 -18.66
CA ILE A 127 6.84 18.80 -18.49
C ILE A 127 6.56 18.63 -16.99
N GLN A 128 5.30 18.76 -16.60
CA GLN A 128 4.85 18.61 -15.21
C GLN A 128 3.68 17.60 -15.09
N GLY A 129 3.40 16.88 -16.19
CA GLY A 129 2.30 15.94 -16.24
C GLY A 129 2.52 14.73 -15.33
N MET A 130 1.45 14.34 -14.64
CA MET A 130 1.33 13.10 -13.88
C MET A 130 0.06 12.41 -14.33
N GLU A 131 0.16 11.15 -14.74
CA GLU A 131 -0.97 10.38 -15.28
C GLU A 131 -1.25 9.15 -14.40
N ILE A 132 -2.50 8.97 -13.99
CA ILE A 132 -2.96 7.80 -13.24
C ILE A 132 -3.74 6.92 -14.21
N ALA A 133 -3.22 5.72 -14.47
CA ALA A 133 -3.84 4.72 -15.31
C ALA A 133 -4.62 3.70 -14.47
N ARG A 134 -5.83 3.35 -14.90
CA ARG A 134 -6.70 2.38 -14.22
C ARG A 134 -6.43 0.94 -14.68
N SER A 135 -5.78 0.78 -15.83
CA SER A 135 -5.40 -0.51 -16.40
C SER A 135 -4.02 -0.43 -17.05
N LEU A 136 -3.40 -1.57 -17.34
CA LEU A 136 -2.13 -1.61 -18.06
C LEU A 136 -2.27 -1.16 -19.53
N ASP A 137 -3.42 -1.37 -20.17
CA ASP A 137 -3.71 -0.85 -21.50
C ASP A 137 -3.76 0.68 -21.51
N GLU A 138 -4.42 1.27 -20.50
CA GLU A 138 -4.43 2.71 -20.33
C GLU A 138 -3.03 3.25 -20.04
N LEU A 139 -2.26 2.57 -19.18
CA LEU A 139 -0.86 2.92 -18.93
C LEU A 139 -0.06 2.94 -20.24
N ALA A 140 -0.16 1.89 -21.07
CA ALA A 140 0.53 1.84 -22.33
C ALA A 140 0.09 2.96 -23.29
N ALA A 141 -1.19 3.35 -23.26
CA ALA A 141 -1.72 4.44 -24.08
C ALA A 141 -1.22 5.82 -23.61
N VAL A 142 -1.21 6.10 -22.30
CA VAL A 142 -0.76 7.40 -21.77
C VAL A 142 0.76 7.55 -21.90
N VAL A 143 1.51 6.47 -21.74
CA VAL A 143 2.96 6.43 -21.93
C VAL A 143 3.33 6.76 -23.38
N GLN A 144 2.58 6.25 -24.37
CA GLN A 144 2.79 6.57 -25.79
C GLN A 144 2.61 8.06 -26.10
N ARG A 145 1.77 8.78 -25.36
CA ARG A 145 1.58 10.22 -25.53
C ARG A 145 2.79 11.05 -25.04
N ALA A 146 3.61 10.48 -24.16
CA ALA A 146 4.81 11.10 -23.57
C ALA A 146 4.54 12.51 -22.95
N THR A 147 3.34 12.72 -22.42
CA THR A 147 2.90 14.00 -21.85
C THR A 147 3.19 14.12 -20.36
N ALA A 148 3.59 13.03 -19.71
CA ALA A 148 3.89 12.97 -18.29
C ALA A 148 5.34 12.56 -18.02
N HIS A 149 5.85 12.91 -16.85
CA HIS A 149 7.15 12.48 -16.33
C HIS A 149 6.99 11.40 -15.26
N MET A 150 5.83 11.36 -14.61
CA MET A 150 5.48 10.36 -13.59
C MET A 150 4.14 9.74 -13.94
N TYR A 151 4.12 8.43 -13.95
CA TYR A 151 2.96 7.60 -14.24
C TYR A 151 2.61 6.78 -13.02
N PHE A 152 1.32 6.54 -12.80
CA PHE A 152 0.81 5.73 -11.71
C PHE A 152 -0.09 4.63 -12.24
N VAL A 153 0.00 3.44 -11.64
CA VAL A 153 -0.88 2.32 -11.93
C VAL A 153 -1.09 1.51 -10.65
N THR A 154 -2.23 0.84 -10.54
CA THR A 154 -2.50 -0.04 -9.40
C THR A 154 -1.93 -1.43 -9.63
N ILE A 155 -1.61 -2.14 -8.51
CA ILE A 155 -1.20 -3.54 -8.59
C ILE A 155 -2.34 -4.44 -9.12
N HIS A 156 -3.60 -4.05 -8.90
CA HIS A 156 -4.78 -4.74 -9.42
C HIS A 156 -4.89 -4.70 -10.94
N ALA A 157 -4.27 -3.71 -11.61
CA ALA A 157 -4.24 -3.66 -13.06
C ALA A 157 -3.62 -4.92 -13.71
N PHE A 158 -2.86 -5.70 -12.93
CA PHE A 158 -2.28 -6.97 -13.37
C PHE A 158 -3.26 -8.14 -13.29
N SER A 159 -4.37 -8.02 -12.54
CA SER A 159 -5.32 -9.11 -12.31
C SER A 159 -6.34 -9.29 -13.43
N HIS A 160 -6.55 -8.30 -14.31
CA HIS A 160 -7.64 -8.28 -15.28
C HIS A 160 -7.16 -8.35 -16.75
N LEU A 161 -6.03 -8.99 -17.00
CA LEU A 161 -5.44 -9.07 -18.36
C LEU A 161 -5.82 -10.31 -19.15
N SER A 162 -6.41 -11.34 -18.53
CA SER A 162 -6.75 -12.56 -19.25
C SER A 162 -7.95 -12.36 -20.19
N GLN A 163 -7.93 -13.05 -21.34
CA GLN A 163 -9.07 -13.14 -22.20
C GLN A 163 -10.17 -13.97 -21.52
N LYS A 164 -11.45 -13.55 -21.70
CA LYS A 164 -12.61 -14.17 -21.02
C LYS A 164 -12.72 -15.68 -21.26
N ASP A 165 -12.36 -16.16 -22.44
CA ASP A 165 -12.53 -17.55 -22.89
C ASP A 165 -11.23 -18.37 -22.82
N ALA A 166 -10.18 -17.85 -22.18
CA ALA A 166 -8.89 -18.55 -22.11
C ALA A 166 -8.98 -19.79 -21.20
N SER A 167 -8.54 -20.94 -21.72
CA SER A 167 -8.45 -22.20 -20.96
C SER A 167 -7.41 -22.14 -19.83
N ASN A 168 -6.35 -21.33 -20.02
CA ASN A 168 -5.35 -21.03 -19.00
C ASN A 168 -5.25 -19.50 -18.84
N LYS A 169 -5.93 -18.99 -17.83
CA LYS A 169 -6.03 -17.55 -17.55
C LYS A 169 -4.66 -16.93 -17.20
N ALA A 170 -3.80 -17.64 -16.49
CA ALA A 170 -2.47 -17.14 -16.11
C ALA A 170 -1.56 -16.96 -17.34
N GLU A 171 -1.56 -17.91 -18.27
CA GLU A 171 -0.79 -17.84 -19.51
C GLU A 171 -1.32 -16.74 -20.44
N SER A 172 -2.66 -16.62 -20.54
CA SER A 172 -3.30 -15.54 -21.28
C SER A 172 -2.92 -14.16 -20.72
N ALA A 173 -2.97 -14.00 -19.40
CA ALA A 173 -2.59 -12.75 -18.74
C ALA A 173 -1.11 -12.41 -18.94
N ALA A 174 -0.22 -13.39 -18.87
CA ALA A 174 1.21 -13.20 -19.16
C ALA A 174 1.43 -12.76 -20.61
N THR A 175 0.73 -13.37 -21.57
CA THR A 175 0.84 -13.02 -23.00
C THR A 175 0.38 -11.57 -23.26
N GLU A 176 -0.75 -11.16 -22.68
CA GLU A 176 -1.22 -9.77 -22.82
C GLU A 176 -0.29 -8.78 -22.14
N ALA A 177 0.20 -9.10 -20.93
CA ALA A 177 1.17 -8.29 -20.23
C ALA A 177 2.48 -8.10 -21.02
N GLN A 178 2.93 -9.15 -21.73
CA GLN A 178 4.10 -9.10 -22.59
C GLN A 178 3.91 -8.16 -23.78
N LYS A 179 2.74 -8.19 -24.42
CA LYS A 179 2.41 -7.23 -25.50
C LYS A 179 2.45 -5.78 -25.00
N LEU A 180 1.95 -5.53 -23.79
CA LEU A 180 1.98 -4.21 -23.19
C LEU A 180 3.39 -3.77 -22.79
N HIS A 181 4.23 -4.70 -22.30
CA HIS A 181 5.66 -4.47 -22.10
C HIS A 181 6.31 -3.98 -23.40
N ASP A 182 6.15 -4.72 -24.51
CA ASP A 182 6.77 -4.39 -25.79
C ASP A 182 6.23 -3.05 -26.32
N LYS A 183 4.96 -2.78 -26.17
CA LYS A 183 4.34 -1.50 -26.55
C LYS A 183 4.93 -0.32 -25.75
N ILE A 184 5.12 -0.47 -24.44
CA ILE A 184 5.75 0.57 -23.60
C ILE A 184 7.22 0.78 -23.98
N LYS A 185 7.96 -0.30 -24.26
CA LYS A 185 9.36 -0.20 -24.71
C LYS A 185 9.50 0.56 -26.03
N GLN A 186 8.46 0.57 -26.87
CA GLN A 186 8.43 1.33 -28.13
C GLN A 186 7.98 2.78 -27.96
N ALA A 187 7.63 3.19 -26.75
CA ALA A 187 7.21 4.56 -26.49
C ALA A 187 8.36 5.55 -26.73
N PRO A 188 8.04 6.83 -27.02
CA PRO A 188 9.05 7.86 -27.29
C PRO A 188 9.77 8.32 -26.01
N PHE A 189 10.40 7.36 -25.33
CA PHE A 189 11.29 7.62 -24.21
C PHE A 189 12.71 7.94 -24.68
N CYS A 190 13.44 8.73 -23.89
CA CYS A 190 14.86 8.96 -24.14
C CYS A 190 15.73 7.76 -23.71
N GLY A 191 15.19 6.57 -23.72
CA GLY A 191 15.83 5.32 -23.37
C GLY A 191 14.84 4.17 -23.54
N GLU A 192 15.23 2.98 -23.15
CA GLU A 192 14.40 1.79 -23.28
C GLU A 192 13.58 1.52 -22.01
N GLY A 193 12.34 1.99 -21.97
CA GLY A 193 11.41 1.81 -20.85
C GLY A 193 11.56 2.89 -19.76
N PHE A 194 11.14 2.58 -18.54
CA PHE A 194 11.22 3.50 -17.41
C PHE A 194 12.62 3.58 -16.81
N ASP A 195 13.03 4.78 -16.44
CA ASP A 195 14.31 4.98 -15.75
C ASP A 195 14.25 4.49 -14.29
N LEU A 196 13.10 4.67 -13.65
CA LEU A 196 12.84 4.19 -12.31
C LEU A 196 11.40 3.66 -12.21
N VAL A 197 11.24 2.48 -11.64
CA VAL A 197 9.96 1.95 -11.18
C VAL A 197 9.97 1.91 -9.66
N ILE A 198 8.96 2.49 -9.03
CA ILE A 198 8.72 2.45 -7.59
C ILE A 198 7.52 1.56 -7.35
N ILE A 199 7.64 0.55 -6.52
CA ILE A 199 6.52 -0.32 -6.14
C ILE A 199 6.24 -0.14 -4.66
N ASP A 200 5.09 0.46 -4.38
CA ASP A 200 4.61 0.62 -3.02
C ASP A 200 3.92 -0.66 -2.54
N GLU A 201 4.05 -0.94 -1.25
CA GLU A 201 3.60 -2.16 -0.61
C GLU A 201 4.00 -3.43 -1.42
N ALA A 202 5.29 -3.52 -1.74
CA ALA A 202 5.84 -4.58 -2.59
C ALA A 202 5.58 -6.02 -2.06
N HIS A 203 5.10 -6.16 -0.82
CA HIS A 203 4.69 -7.44 -0.27
C HIS A 203 3.52 -8.09 -1.03
N TYR A 204 2.72 -7.32 -1.79
CA TYR A 204 1.72 -7.89 -2.70
C TYR A 204 2.31 -8.77 -3.82
N LEU A 205 3.61 -8.68 -4.07
CA LEU A 205 4.33 -9.54 -5.03
C LEU A 205 4.94 -10.81 -4.39
N ARG A 206 4.70 -11.09 -3.11
CA ARG A 206 5.32 -12.23 -2.38
C ARG A 206 4.91 -13.62 -2.91
N ASN A 207 3.68 -13.76 -3.45
CA ASN A 207 3.09 -15.03 -3.85
C ASN A 207 3.48 -15.44 -5.28
N LYS A 208 4.78 -15.61 -5.55
CA LYS A 208 5.27 -15.95 -6.90
C LYS A 208 4.80 -17.32 -7.42
N HIS A 209 4.59 -18.27 -6.54
CA HIS A 209 4.32 -19.67 -6.91
C HIS A 209 2.83 -20.03 -6.95
N GLY A 210 1.93 -19.07 -6.69
CA GLY A 210 0.48 -19.33 -6.60
C GLY A 210 -0.22 -19.55 -7.94
N GLY A 211 0.46 -19.37 -9.09
CA GLY A 211 -0.16 -19.53 -10.43
C GLY A 211 -1.25 -18.52 -10.74
N SER A 212 -1.35 -17.43 -9.95
CA SER A 212 -2.37 -16.40 -10.17
C SER A 212 -2.09 -15.60 -11.43
N GLN A 213 -3.16 -15.10 -12.06
CA GLN A 213 -3.07 -14.24 -13.24
C GLN A 213 -2.20 -13.00 -12.97
N ARG A 214 -2.38 -12.37 -11.79
CA ARG A 214 -1.62 -11.19 -11.37
C ARG A 214 -0.11 -11.47 -11.31
N THR A 215 0.29 -12.58 -10.71
CA THR A 215 1.70 -13.00 -10.62
C THR A 215 2.31 -13.21 -12.00
N ALA A 216 1.60 -13.96 -12.86
CA ALA A 216 2.07 -14.27 -14.23
C ALA A 216 2.14 -12.99 -15.08
N ALA A 217 1.14 -12.12 -14.99
CA ALA A 217 1.11 -10.84 -15.67
C ALA A 217 2.21 -9.89 -15.19
N ALA A 218 2.39 -9.72 -13.89
CA ALA A 218 3.44 -8.87 -13.33
C ALA A 218 4.83 -9.34 -13.75
N GLN A 219 5.07 -10.65 -13.73
CA GLN A 219 6.34 -11.23 -14.15
C GLN A 219 6.62 -10.94 -15.63
N ALA A 220 5.65 -11.17 -16.51
CA ALA A 220 5.79 -10.92 -17.94
C ALA A 220 5.87 -9.41 -18.28
N PHE A 221 5.22 -8.57 -17.48
CA PHE A 221 5.24 -7.11 -17.66
C PHE A 221 6.58 -6.50 -17.28
N PHE A 222 7.14 -6.85 -16.12
CA PHE A 222 8.39 -6.26 -15.66
C PHE A 222 9.62 -6.88 -16.34
N GLN A 223 9.56 -8.17 -16.64
CA GLN A 223 10.68 -8.90 -17.23
C GLN A 223 10.21 -9.84 -18.36
N ASN A 224 10.49 -9.45 -19.59
CA ASN A 224 10.24 -10.27 -20.77
C ASN A 224 11.54 -10.89 -21.28
N GLY A 225 11.86 -12.12 -20.88
CA GLY A 225 13.13 -12.77 -21.20
C GLY A 225 14.31 -11.97 -20.64
N HIS A 226 15.16 -11.45 -21.54
CA HIS A 226 16.28 -10.57 -21.18
C HIS A 226 15.93 -9.07 -21.20
N SER A 227 14.70 -8.73 -21.61
CA SER A 227 14.22 -7.35 -21.64
C SER A 227 13.62 -6.95 -20.30
N GLN A 228 14.12 -5.89 -19.69
CA GLN A 228 13.55 -5.30 -18.48
C GLN A 228 12.80 -4.02 -18.83
N LEU A 229 11.64 -3.82 -18.23
CA LEU A 229 10.83 -2.59 -18.42
C LEU A 229 11.41 -1.38 -17.69
N ALA A 230 12.18 -1.62 -16.63
CA ALA A 230 12.78 -0.60 -15.78
C ALA A 230 14.29 -0.71 -15.75
N GLN A 231 14.99 0.42 -15.80
CA GLN A 231 16.44 0.45 -15.60
C GLN A 231 16.78 0.29 -14.10
N LYS A 232 15.98 0.87 -13.23
CA LYS A 232 16.12 0.80 -11.77
C LYS A 232 14.77 0.54 -11.12
N VAL A 233 14.79 -0.23 -10.02
CA VAL A 233 13.56 -0.59 -9.28
C VAL A 233 13.73 -0.30 -7.80
N LEU A 234 12.84 0.49 -7.23
CA LEU A 234 12.76 0.78 -5.80
C LEU A 234 11.50 0.16 -5.22
N LEU A 235 11.67 -0.80 -4.33
CA LEU A 235 10.60 -1.51 -3.66
C LEU A 235 10.38 -0.92 -2.27
N LEU A 236 9.13 -0.65 -1.89
CA LEU A 236 8.75 -0.12 -0.58
C LEU A 236 7.85 -1.13 0.13
N THR A 237 8.12 -1.44 1.37
CA THR A 237 7.20 -2.21 2.24
C THR A 237 7.56 -2.01 3.71
N ALA A 238 6.58 -2.02 4.59
CA ALA A 238 6.83 -2.06 6.03
C ALA A 238 7.02 -3.50 6.55
N THR A 239 6.54 -4.51 5.80
CA THR A 239 6.48 -5.92 6.18
C THR A 239 7.16 -6.81 5.13
N PRO A 240 8.51 -6.77 5.03
CA PRO A 240 9.22 -7.53 4.00
C PRO A 240 9.11 -9.05 4.15
N ASN A 241 8.95 -9.55 5.37
CA ASN A 241 8.66 -10.96 5.69
C ASN A 241 7.32 -11.03 6.40
N HIS A 242 6.28 -11.44 5.70
CA HIS A 242 4.94 -11.52 6.27
C HIS A 242 4.59 -12.95 6.68
N THR A 243 4.75 -13.90 5.78
CA THR A 243 4.34 -15.30 5.97
C THR A 243 5.49 -16.29 5.89
N ASN A 244 6.44 -16.09 5.00
CA ASN A 244 7.50 -17.04 4.71
C ASN A 244 8.88 -16.41 4.64
N LYS A 245 9.90 -17.20 4.94
CA LYS A 245 11.32 -16.80 4.77
C LYS A 245 11.70 -16.49 3.31
N THR A 246 10.89 -16.98 2.35
CA THR A 246 11.12 -16.79 0.91
C THR A 246 10.50 -15.50 0.36
N ASP A 247 9.70 -14.77 1.13
CA ASP A 247 8.95 -13.60 0.65
C ASP A 247 9.85 -12.55 -0.01
N ILE A 248 10.96 -12.20 0.63
CA ILE A 248 11.92 -11.24 0.06
C ILE A 248 12.51 -11.75 -1.26
N ALA A 249 12.91 -13.03 -1.31
CA ALA A 249 13.45 -13.63 -2.52
C ALA A 249 12.42 -13.63 -3.65
N ASN A 250 11.18 -13.93 -3.36
CA ASN A 250 10.08 -13.91 -4.32
C ASN A 250 9.88 -12.50 -4.88
N ILE A 251 9.77 -11.49 -4.03
CA ILE A 251 9.60 -10.08 -4.45
C ILE A 251 10.76 -9.63 -5.34
N LEU A 252 12.01 -9.88 -4.93
CA LEU A 252 13.17 -9.48 -5.70
C LEU A 252 13.25 -10.19 -7.06
N SER A 253 12.79 -11.44 -7.15
CA SER A 253 12.91 -12.27 -8.34
C SER A 253 12.08 -11.82 -9.56
N TYR A 254 11.18 -10.83 -9.41
CA TYR A 254 10.50 -10.18 -10.53
C TYR A 254 11.44 -9.26 -11.31
N PHE A 255 12.54 -8.81 -10.69
CA PHE A 255 13.42 -7.76 -11.21
C PHE A 255 14.88 -8.18 -11.32
N VAL A 256 15.24 -9.29 -10.67
CA VAL A 256 16.61 -9.80 -10.63
C VAL A 256 16.63 -11.20 -11.21
N THR A 257 17.56 -11.44 -12.13
CA THR A 257 17.74 -12.76 -12.73
C THR A 257 18.35 -13.74 -11.74
N SER A 258 18.01 -15.03 -11.84
CA SER A 258 18.47 -16.08 -10.93
C SER A 258 19.97 -16.35 -10.99
N ASP A 259 20.63 -15.94 -12.06
CA ASP A 259 22.08 -16.07 -12.29
C ASP A 259 22.87 -14.87 -11.74
N TYR A 260 22.20 -13.78 -11.32
CA TYR A 260 22.87 -12.65 -10.70
C TYR A 260 23.51 -13.05 -9.37
N LEU A 261 24.84 -13.07 -9.33
CA LEU A 261 25.62 -13.65 -8.22
C LEU A 261 25.24 -13.12 -6.83
N PRO A 262 25.04 -11.80 -6.60
CA PRO A 262 24.64 -11.31 -5.28
C PRO A 262 23.28 -11.87 -4.83
N PHE A 263 22.32 -12.04 -5.75
CA PHE A 263 21.02 -12.61 -5.46
C PHE A 263 21.12 -14.13 -5.24
N LYS A 264 21.80 -14.85 -6.16
CA LYS A 264 21.99 -16.30 -6.07
C LYS A 264 22.64 -16.73 -4.75
N ASN A 265 23.63 -15.97 -4.28
CA ASN A 265 24.35 -16.24 -3.03
C ASN A 265 23.56 -15.93 -1.76
N ALA A 266 22.45 -15.21 -1.87
CA ALA A 266 21.63 -14.75 -0.75
C ALA A 266 20.19 -15.31 -0.76
N THR A 267 19.74 -15.95 -1.84
CA THR A 267 18.33 -16.28 -2.09
C THR A 267 17.66 -17.12 -0.99
N ASN A 268 18.41 -17.93 -0.27
CA ASN A 268 17.92 -18.78 0.82
C ASN A 268 18.05 -18.14 2.22
N ASP A 269 18.59 -16.92 2.29
CA ASP A 269 18.85 -16.21 3.54
C ASP A 269 18.21 -14.80 3.50
N PRO A 270 17.03 -14.61 4.10
CA PRO A 270 16.35 -13.31 4.13
C PRO A 270 17.18 -12.19 4.73
N GLN A 271 18.00 -12.50 5.73
CA GLN A 271 18.85 -11.51 6.37
C GLN A 271 19.94 -11.03 5.43
N LYS A 272 20.56 -11.96 4.71
CA LYS A 272 21.58 -11.67 3.71
C LYS A 272 20.99 -10.91 2.50
N LEU A 273 19.76 -11.25 2.08
CA LEU A 273 19.05 -10.49 1.05
C LEU A 273 18.80 -9.05 1.50
N MET A 274 18.35 -8.85 2.74
CA MET A 274 18.16 -7.50 3.30
C MET A 274 19.48 -6.72 3.39
N GLN A 275 20.57 -7.36 3.81
CA GLN A 275 21.89 -6.71 3.85
C GLN A 275 22.42 -6.33 2.48
N THR A 276 22.09 -7.13 1.44
CA THR A 276 22.58 -6.91 0.08
C THR A 276 21.75 -5.88 -0.69
N PHE A 277 20.41 -5.92 -0.57
CA PHE A 277 19.50 -5.16 -1.42
C PHE A 277 18.61 -4.19 -0.65
N GLY A 278 18.61 -4.22 0.68
CA GLY A 278 17.62 -3.56 1.49
C GLY A 278 18.16 -2.54 2.50
N LEU A 279 17.27 -1.68 2.92
CA LEU A 279 17.41 -0.79 4.07
C LEU A 279 16.24 -1.03 5.00
N ARG A 280 16.50 -1.38 6.25
CA ARG A 280 15.48 -1.55 7.29
C ARG A 280 15.91 -0.87 8.57
N ARG A 281 15.13 0.11 8.97
CA ARG A 281 15.31 0.82 10.24
C ARG A 281 14.02 0.73 11.05
N LEU A 282 14.18 0.55 12.35
CA LEU A 282 13.08 0.59 13.30
C LEU A 282 12.79 2.04 13.69
N ARG A 283 11.52 2.35 13.90
CA ARG A 283 11.12 3.64 14.42
C ARG A 283 11.56 3.76 15.88
N VAL A 284 12.19 4.86 16.19
CA VAL A 284 12.56 5.23 17.56
C VAL A 284 11.77 6.50 17.92
N LEU A 285 11.09 6.48 19.05
CA LEU A 285 10.42 7.65 19.61
C LEU A 285 11.45 8.41 20.46
N SER A 286 11.71 9.64 20.08
CA SER A 286 12.61 10.52 20.84
C SER A 286 11.77 11.55 21.59
N ILE A 287 11.90 11.62 22.91
CA ILE A 287 11.18 12.57 23.77
C ILE A 287 12.22 13.40 24.54
N GLY A 288 12.05 14.72 24.53
CA GLY A 288 12.96 15.68 25.16
C GLY A 288 13.69 16.56 24.16
N GLU A 289 14.48 17.50 24.65
CA GLU A 289 15.27 18.45 23.85
C GLU A 289 16.75 18.37 24.24
N GLY A 290 17.64 18.48 23.26
CA GLY A 290 19.10 18.52 23.48
C GLY A 290 19.62 17.27 24.18
N ASP A 291 20.47 17.47 25.17
CA ASP A 291 21.12 16.39 25.94
C ASP A 291 20.18 15.58 26.86
N GLN A 292 18.92 16.03 27.00
CA GLN A 292 17.89 15.32 27.76
C GLN A 292 16.99 14.46 26.88
N THR A 293 17.33 14.28 25.60
CA THR A 293 16.56 13.43 24.68
C THR A 293 16.67 11.96 25.09
N GLN A 294 15.53 11.34 25.40
CA GLN A 294 15.42 9.91 25.62
C GLN A 294 14.84 9.24 24.37
N ASN A 295 15.46 8.13 23.96
CA ASN A 295 15.06 7.36 22.81
C ASN A 295 14.41 6.05 23.27
N PHE A 296 13.17 5.83 22.81
CA PHE A 296 12.38 4.64 23.12
C PHE A 296 12.24 3.78 21.86
N GLY A 297 12.61 2.52 21.96
CA GLY A 297 12.34 1.53 20.92
C GLY A 297 10.86 1.15 20.89
N LYS A 298 10.43 0.51 19.79
CA LYS A 298 9.02 0.13 19.58
C LYS A 298 8.40 -0.60 20.77
N TYR A 299 9.14 -1.52 21.38
CA TYR A 299 8.65 -2.32 22.51
C TYR A 299 8.59 -1.55 23.84
N GLU A 300 9.17 -0.36 23.89
CA GLU A 300 9.16 0.49 25.07
C GLU A 300 7.99 1.48 25.09
N TYR A 301 7.50 1.89 23.89
CA TYR A 301 6.36 2.82 23.77
C TYR A 301 5.08 2.18 23.28
N ARG A 302 5.11 0.92 22.86
CA ARG A 302 3.94 0.17 22.41
C ARG A 302 3.41 -0.68 23.56
N ASP A 303 2.18 -0.38 24.00
CA ASP A 303 1.43 -1.21 24.94
C ASP A 303 0.38 -2.01 24.17
N GLU A 304 0.40 -3.34 24.32
CA GLU A 304 -0.58 -4.25 23.73
C GLU A 304 -1.46 -4.81 24.83
N GLN A 305 -2.72 -4.44 24.84
CA GLN A 305 -3.70 -4.89 25.82
C GLN A 305 -4.79 -5.73 25.13
N ALA A 306 -4.99 -6.94 25.64
CA ALA A 306 -6.17 -7.72 25.31
C ALA A 306 -7.35 -7.22 26.16
N LEU A 307 -8.39 -6.71 25.51
CA LEU A 307 -9.62 -6.28 26.20
C LEU A 307 -10.58 -7.47 26.26
N PRO A 308 -10.93 -7.98 27.45
CA PRO A 308 -11.96 -8.99 27.57
C PRO A 308 -13.32 -8.41 27.22
N ALA A 309 -14.03 -9.06 26.32
CA ALA A 309 -15.39 -8.69 25.94
C ALA A 309 -16.31 -9.89 26.17
N THR A 310 -17.21 -9.78 27.15
CA THR A 310 -18.12 -10.86 27.56
C THR A 310 -19.58 -10.44 27.40
N PHE A 311 -20.45 -11.39 27.15
CA PHE A 311 -21.91 -11.17 27.11
C PHE A 311 -22.59 -11.21 28.48
N ALA A 312 -21.83 -11.19 29.57
CA ALA A 312 -22.40 -11.39 30.94
C ALA A 312 -23.58 -10.45 31.27
N GLU A 313 -23.56 -9.22 30.73
CA GLU A 313 -24.63 -8.25 30.95
C GLU A 313 -25.79 -8.38 29.94
N HIS A 314 -25.61 -9.12 28.84
CA HIS A 314 -26.56 -9.25 27.73
C HIS A 314 -26.65 -10.70 27.22
N PRO A 315 -27.11 -11.67 28.01
CA PRO A 315 -27.18 -13.09 27.63
C PRO A 315 -28.11 -13.32 26.42
N GLU A 316 -29.13 -12.45 26.22
CA GLU A 316 -29.99 -12.46 25.04
C GLU A 316 -29.23 -12.13 23.75
N ALA A 317 -28.25 -11.25 23.83
CA ALA A 317 -27.37 -10.94 22.69
C ALA A 317 -26.39 -12.09 22.41
N GLU A 318 -25.89 -12.77 23.44
CA GLU A 318 -25.08 -13.99 23.28
C GLU A 318 -25.84 -15.06 22.48
N ALA A 319 -27.08 -15.32 22.88
CA ALA A 319 -27.95 -16.26 22.18
C ALA A 319 -28.19 -15.85 20.72
N PHE A 320 -28.40 -14.57 20.47
CA PHE A 320 -28.55 -14.02 19.11
C PHE A 320 -27.32 -14.31 18.24
N PHE A 321 -26.12 -13.95 18.71
CA PHE A 321 -24.91 -14.14 17.95
C PHE A 321 -24.55 -15.61 17.77
N ALA A 322 -24.84 -16.46 18.77
CA ALA A 322 -24.66 -17.91 18.65
C ALA A 322 -25.60 -18.52 17.59
N ILE A 323 -26.85 -18.08 17.52
CA ILE A 323 -27.82 -18.53 16.52
C ILE A 323 -27.39 -18.04 15.13
N TYR A 324 -26.97 -16.77 15.02
CA TYR A 324 -26.47 -16.18 13.78
C TYR A 324 -25.29 -16.97 13.23
N GLN A 325 -24.24 -17.20 14.02
CA GLN A 325 -23.06 -17.98 13.62
C GLN A 325 -23.45 -19.42 13.23
N LYS A 326 -24.29 -20.08 14.01
CA LYS A 326 -24.74 -21.43 13.70
C LYS A 326 -25.48 -21.53 12.37
N ARG A 327 -26.40 -20.58 12.10
CA ARG A 327 -27.14 -20.53 10.83
C ARG A 327 -26.21 -20.21 9.66
N LEU A 328 -25.31 -19.25 9.83
CA LEU A 328 -24.34 -18.90 8.80
C LEU A 328 -23.47 -20.11 8.42
N VAL A 329 -22.93 -20.84 9.39
CA VAL A 329 -22.15 -22.06 9.13
C VAL A 329 -22.99 -23.10 8.42
N SER A 330 -24.23 -23.32 8.83
CA SER A 330 -25.14 -24.30 8.21
C SER A 330 -25.45 -23.95 6.75
N GLU A 331 -25.70 -22.68 6.44
CA GLU A 331 -25.93 -22.21 5.07
C GLU A 331 -24.68 -22.35 4.20
N LEU A 332 -23.49 -22.06 4.75
CA LEU A 332 -22.20 -22.23 4.09
C LEU A 332 -21.89 -23.69 3.74
N GLU A 333 -22.27 -24.65 4.61
CA GLU A 333 -22.10 -26.07 4.34
C GLU A 333 -22.91 -26.55 3.13
N HIS A 334 -24.04 -25.89 2.84
CA HIS A 334 -24.94 -26.24 1.74
C HIS A 334 -24.68 -25.46 0.46
N SER A 335 -23.90 -24.39 0.50
CA SER A 335 -23.55 -23.58 -0.68
C SER A 335 -22.36 -24.16 -1.45
N LYS A 336 -22.37 -24.03 -2.78
CA LYS A 336 -21.23 -24.40 -3.63
C LYS A 336 -20.06 -23.43 -3.50
N GLU A 337 -20.26 -22.26 -2.92
CA GLU A 337 -19.30 -21.16 -2.76
C GLU A 337 -18.56 -21.19 -1.43
N LYS A 338 -18.13 -22.38 -1.00
CA LYS A 338 -17.63 -22.69 0.35
C LYS A 338 -16.46 -21.86 0.88
N ARG A 339 -15.72 -21.11 0.09
CA ARG A 339 -14.45 -20.50 0.53
C ARG A 339 -14.52 -19.00 0.81
N HIS A 340 -15.39 -18.25 0.13
CA HIS A 340 -15.41 -16.79 0.22
C HIS A 340 -16.04 -16.23 1.49
N LEU A 341 -16.97 -16.98 2.08
CA LEU A 341 -17.76 -16.50 3.21
C LEU A 341 -17.12 -16.78 4.59
N THR A 342 -16.08 -17.63 4.66
CA THR A 342 -15.64 -18.18 5.95
C THR A 342 -14.82 -17.23 6.82
N TYR A 343 -14.09 -16.28 6.23
CA TYR A 343 -13.16 -15.42 6.97
C TYR A 343 -13.71 -14.05 7.35
N GLY A 344 -14.48 -13.40 6.50
CA GLY A 344 -15.04 -12.06 6.76
C GLY A 344 -16.24 -12.08 7.72
N TYR A 345 -17.06 -13.12 7.66
CA TYR A 345 -18.35 -13.17 8.35
C TYR A 345 -18.33 -13.79 9.77
N LEU A 346 -17.33 -14.62 10.08
CA LEU A 346 -17.17 -15.12 11.43
C LEU A 346 -16.75 -14.04 12.44
N GLU A 347 -16.18 -12.94 11.97
CA GLU A 347 -15.83 -11.78 12.79
C GLU A 347 -16.96 -10.72 12.90
N GLY A 348 -17.99 -10.78 12.07
CA GLY A 348 -19.37 -10.38 12.25
C GLY A 348 -19.70 -8.93 12.63
N PHE A 349 -18.91 -7.92 12.23
CA PHE A 349 -19.21 -6.54 12.64
C PHE A 349 -19.70 -5.61 11.52
N GLU A 350 -19.48 -5.92 10.26
CA GLU A 350 -19.62 -4.98 9.16
C GLU A 350 -21.06 -4.80 8.64
N SER A 351 -21.94 -5.77 8.89
CA SER A 351 -23.28 -5.78 8.30
C SER A 351 -24.30 -4.88 9.00
N PHE A 352 -24.01 -4.42 10.23
CA PHE A 352 -24.98 -3.60 10.99
C PHE A 352 -25.09 -2.15 10.52
N GLY A 353 -24.10 -1.61 9.80
CA GLY A 353 -24.05 -0.19 9.45
C GLY A 353 -24.76 0.20 8.15
N ARG A 354 -24.94 -0.74 7.22
CA ARG A 354 -25.41 -0.40 5.85
C ARG A 354 -26.91 -0.12 5.71
N GLU A 355 -27.75 -0.52 6.66
CA GLU A 355 -29.19 -0.25 6.61
C GLU A 355 -29.61 1.14 7.06
N VAL A 356 -28.82 1.79 7.92
CA VAL A 356 -29.15 3.14 8.42
C VAL A 356 -29.02 4.18 7.31
N GLU A 357 -28.07 4.02 6.38
CA GLU A 357 -27.86 4.96 5.28
C GLU A 357 -28.95 4.89 4.19
N LYS A 358 -29.64 3.77 4.02
CA LYS A 358 -30.73 3.65 3.01
C LYS A 358 -32.05 4.27 3.45
N LEU A 359 -32.28 4.38 4.75
CA LEU A 359 -33.52 5.04 5.28
C LEU A 359 -33.38 6.56 5.34
N ASP A 360 -32.13 7.08 5.43
CA ASP A 360 -31.87 8.52 5.48
C ASP A 360 -31.51 9.12 4.10
N ALA A 361 -31.20 8.31 3.09
CA ALA A 361 -30.79 8.76 1.77
C ALA A 361 -31.93 9.36 0.91
N ASP A 362 -33.19 9.16 1.29
CA ASP A 362 -34.31 9.82 0.62
C ASP A 362 -34.51 11.28 1.04
N ASN A 363 -33.74 11.81 1.98
CA ASN A 363 -33.98 13.16 2.52
C ASN A 363 -32.79 14.13 2.56
N GLN A 364 -31.57 13.82 2.10
CA GLN A 364 -30.58 14.92 1.99
C GLN A 364 -29.46 14.58 1.00
N GLN A 365 -29.42 15.35 -0.10
CA GLN A 365 -28.23 15.55 -0.92
C GLN A 365 -27.21 16.39 -0.13
N ALA A 366 -26.13 15.76 0.37
CA ALA A 366 -24.89 16.48 0.67
C ALA A 366 -23.70 15.50 0.60
N LYS A 367 -22.82 15.79 -0.32
CA LYS A 367 -21.58 15.04 -0.60
C LYS A 367 -20.55 15.26 0.50
N SER A 368 -20.13 14.18 1.17
CA SER A 368 -18.81 14.10 1.81
C SER A 368 -18.16 12.78 1.39
N PRO A 369 -16.86 12.74 1.07
CA PRO A 369 -16.21 11.49 0.70
C PRO A 369 -16.07 10.63 1.95
N SER A 370 -16.71 9.46 1.93
CA SER A 370 -16.64 8.49 3.02
C SER A 370 -15.27 7.82 3.08
N VAL A 371 -14.77 7.67 4.29
CA VAL A 371 -13.52 6.99 4.65
C VAL A 371 -13.62 5.45 4.44
N ASP A 372 -14.81 4.95 4.10
CA ASP A 372 -15.15 3.53 4.00
C ASP A 372 -14.53 2.76 2.84
N SER A 373 -13.86 3.45 1.88
CA SER A 373 -13.30 2.75 0.72
C SER A 373 -11.98 2.02 0.99
N LEU A 374 -11.24 2.39 2.04
CA LEU A 374 -9.90 1.84 2.30
C LEU A 374 -9.92 0.46 2.97
N ALA A 375 -10.87 0.21 3.86
CA ALA A 375 -10.98 -1.07 4.56
C ALA A 375 -11.64 -2.17 3.71
N THR A 376 -12.58 -1.77 2.83
CA THR A 376 -13.23 -2.70 1.89
C THR A 376 -12.31 -3.20 0.79
N ASP A 377 -11.30 -2.41 0.40
CA ASP A 377 -10.39 -2.80 -0.67
C ASP A 377 -9.44 -3.93 -0.24
N GLU A 378 -8.92 -3.90 1.02
CA GLU A 378 -8.02 -4.96 1.52
C GLU A 378 -8.75 -6.32 1.72
N ILE A 379 -10.01 -6.28 2.18
CA ILE A 379 -10.82 -7.51 2.36
C ILE A 379 -11.26 -8.08 1.02
N ASN A 380 -11.58 -7.24 0.06
CA ASN A 380 -11.88 -7.66 -1.30
C ASN A 380 -10.64 -8.24 -2.00
N GLU A 381 -9.43 -7.79 -1.65
CA GLU A 381 -8.18 -8.29 -2.24
C GLU A 381 -7.87 -9.74 -1.85
N GLU A 382 -8.02 -10.12 -0.57
CA GLU A 382 -7.85 -11.51 -0.14
C GLU A 382 -9.02 -12.40 -0.65
N ALA A 383 -10.22 -11.83 -0.80
CA ALA A 383 -11.37 -12.51 -1.38
C ALA A 383 -11.27 -12.63 -2.92
N GLU A 384 -10.72 -11.65 -3.62
CA GLU A 384 -10.51 -11.69 -5.07
C GLU A 384 -9.40 -12.68 -5.47
N GLU A 385 -8.36 -12.89 -4.65
CA GLU A 385 -7.37 -13.97 -4.90
C GLU A 385 -8.01 -15.36 -4.97
N VAL A 386 -9.15 -15.54 -4.33
CA VAL A 386 -9.90 -16.80 -4.31
C VAL A 386 -11.05 -16.82 -5.33
N SER A 387 -11.57 -15.64 -5.77
CA SER A 387 -12.73 -15.51 -6.68
C SER A 387 -12.40 -15.33 -8.16
N GLU A 388 -11.14 -15.26 -8.54
CA GLU A 388 -10.75 -15.11 -9.94
C GLU A 388 -11.19 -16.28 -10.86
N GLU A 389 -11.83 -17.32 -10.32
CA GLU A 389 -12.34 -18.41 -11.15
C GLU A 389 -13.71 -18.17 -11.77
N GLU A 390 -14.53 -17.20 -11.34
CA GLU A 390 -15.84 -16.94 -11.98
C GLU A 390 -16.30 -15.47 -11.95
N SER A 391 -16.48 -14.91 -13.14
CA SER A 391 -17.45 -13.88 -13.54
C SER A 391 -17.23 -12.40 -13.21
N GLY A 392 -17.09 -11.59 -14.32
CA GLY A 392 -17.26 -10.14 -14.33
C GLY A 392 -18.72 -9.67 -14.19
N GLU A 393 -18.90 -8.43 -13.80
CA GLU A 393 -20.12 -7.59 -13.71
C GLU A 393 -21.32 -8.08 -12.87
N GLN A 394 -21.56 -9.37 -12.72
CA GLN A 394 -22.62 -9.90 -11.84
C GLN A 394 -22.22 -9.86 -10.34
N SER A 395 -20.94 -9.67 -10.01
CA SER A 395 -20.45 -9.76 -8.63
C SER A 395 -20.84 -8.56 -7.75
N LYS A 396 -21.02 -7.36 -8.30
CA LYS A 396 -21.38 -6.16 -7.50
C LYS A 396 -22.84 -6.14 -7.06
N GLU A 397 -23.76 -6.68 -7.85
CA GLU A 397 -25.15 -6.84 -7.44
C GLU A 397 -25.39 -8.08 -6.57
N ALA A 398 -24.58 -9.12 -6.72
CA ALA A 398 -24.64 -10.31 -5.88
C ALA A 398 -24.15 -10.07 -4.45
N PHE A 399 -23.17 -9.18 -4.27
CA PHE A 399 -22.66 -8.82 -2.95
C PHE A 399 -23.68 -8.04 -2.09
N SER A 400 -24.58 -7.27 -2.72
CA SER A 400 -25.67 -6.57 -2.02
C SER A 400 -26.82 -7.49 -1.60
N ARG A 401 -26.86 -8.73 -2.10
CA ARG A 401 -27.84 -9.79 -1.76
C ARG A 401 -27.16 -11.01 -1.17
N SER A 402 -26.08 -10.82 -0.39
CA SER A 402 -25.43 -11.97 0.22
C SER A 402 -26.40 -12.63 1.22
N LEU A 403 -26.37 -13.96 1.25
CA LEU A 403 -27.14 -14.81 2.19
C LEU A 403 -27.00 -14.34 3.64
N ASP A 404 -25.85 -13.79 3.97
CA ASP A 404 -25.49 -13.25 5.25
C ASP A 404 -26.32 -12.00 5.61
N THR A 405 -26.43 -11.06 4.67
CA THR A 405 -27.21 -9.83 4.88
C THR A 405 -28.69 -10.14 5.12
N GLU A 406 -29.28 -11.03 4.34
CA GLU A 406 -30.68 -11.44 4.51
C GLU A 406 -30.91 -12.18 5.84
N LEU A 407 -29.97 -13.06 6.20
CA LEU A 407 -30.04 -13.81 7.46
C LEU A 407 -29.92 -12.86 8.65
N LEU A 408 -28.96 -11.94 8.60
CA LEU A 408 -28.73 -10.95 9.67
C LEU A 408 -29.94 -10.01 9.82
N GLN A 409 -30.50 -9.53 8.71
CA GLN A 409 -31.69 -8.68 8.71
C GLN A 409 -32.90 -9.39 9.35
N SER A 410 -33.16 -10.63 8.94
CA SER A 410 -34.26 -11.43 9.47
C SER A 410 -34.11 -11.69 10.98
N LEU A 411 -32.91 -12.06 11.43
CA LEU A 411 -32.66 -12.29 12.86
C LEU A 411 -32.71 -11.01 13.66
N THR A 412 -32.17 -9.91 13.14
CA THR A 412 -32.18 -8.61 13.81
C THR A 412 -33.61 -8.05 13.93
N ALA A 413 -34.44 -8.22 12.90
CA ALA A 413 -35.85 -7.84 12.93
C ALA A 413 -36.58 -8.61 14.04
N SER A 414 -36.41 -9.91 14.12
CA SER A 414 -36.99 -10.77 15.15
C SER A 414 -36.53 -10.40 16.57
N TYR A 415 -35.26 -10.09 16.73
CA TYR A 415 -34.67 -9.64 17.99
C TYR A 415 -35.28 -8.30 18.44
N ARG A 416 -35.34 -7.32 17.53
CA ARG A 416 -35.95 -5.99 17.79
C ARG A 416 -37.42 -6.09 18.16
N GLU A 417 -38.17 -6.94 17.49
CA GLU A 417 -39.59 -7.17 17.82
C GLU A 417 -39.74 -7.64 19.26
N LYS A 418 -38.89 -8.59 19.68
CA LYS A 418 -38.94 -9.20 20.99
C LYS A 418 -38.39 -8.32 22.12
N PHE A 419 -37.20 -7.76 21.91
CA PHE A 419 -36.46 -7.05 22.96
C PHE A 419 -36.52 -5.50 22.85
N LYS A 420 -37.12 -4.98 21.78
CA LYS A 420 -37.26 -3.52 21.52
C LYS A 420 -35.95 -2.76 21.45
N THR A 421 -34.83 -3.46 21.20
CA THR A 421 -33.47 -2.93 21.08
C THR A 421 -32.68 -3.74 20.05
N PHE A 422 -31.55 -3.22 19.62
CA PHE A 422 -30.60 -3.97 18.80
C PHE A 422 -29.76 -4.92 19.66
N PRO A 423 -29.29 -6.05 19.10
CA PRO A 423 -28.35 -6.93 19.80
C PRO A 423 -27.03 -6.19 20.04
N LYS A 424 -26.64 -6.08 21.31
CA LYS A 424 -25.42 -5.37 21.71
C LYS A 424 -24.24 -6.33 21.73
N HIS A 425 -23.23 -6.07 20.91
CA HIS A 425 -22.03 -6.88 20.93
C HIS A 425 -21.00 -6.29 21.93
N PRO A 426 -20.46 -7.11 22.85
CA PRO A 426 -19.59 -6.61 23.93
C PRO A 426 -18.27 -6.02 23.43
N LYS A 427 -17.75 -6.44 22.29
CA LYS A 427 -16.55 -5.83 21.69
C LYS A 427 -16.73 -4.35 21.38
N TYR A 428 -17.91 -3.93 20.85
CA TYR A 428 -18.18 -2.52 20.60
C TYR A 428 -18.20 -1.71 21.88
N ARG A 429 -18.82 -2.25 22.93
CA ARG A 429 -18.85 -1.57 24.22
C ARG A 429 -17.43 -1.41 24.78
N ALA A 430 -16.66 -2.50 24.83
CA ALA A 430 -15.29 -2.47 25.28
C ALA A 430 -14.42 -1.48 24.49
N LEU A 431 -14.64 -1.38 23.18
CA LEU A 431 -13.97 -0.42 22.32
C LEU A 431 -14.37 1.02 22.66
N VAL A 432 -15.67 1.29 22.74
CA VAL A 432 -16.19 2.63 23.08
C VAL A 432 -15.70 3.06 24.47
N ASP A 433 -15.79 2.19 25.47
CA ASP A 433 -15.33 2.47 26.83
C ASP A 433 -13.82 2.78 26.87
N LYS A 434 -13.03 2.19 25.96
CA LYS A 434 -11.60 2.47 25.83
C LYS A 434 -11.31 3.78 25.09
N CYS A 435 -12.13 4.12 24.09
CA CYS A 435 -11.94 5.33 23.27
C CYS A 435 -12.53 6.59 23.92
N VAL A 436 -13.55 6.46 24.79
CA VAL A 436 -14.13 7.60 25.50
C VAL A 436 -13.22 7.96 26.68
N PRO A 437 -12.63 9.17 26.67
CA PRO A 437 -11.74 9.57 27.75
C PRO A 437 -12.51 9.73 29.07
N SER A 438 -11.91 9.31 30.16
CA SER A 438 -12.46 9.58 31.50
C SER A 438 -12.44 11.09 31.82
N ALA A 439 -13.28 11.54 32.74
CA ALA A 439 -13.26 12.93 33.17
C ALA A 439 -11.90 13.37 33.71
N GLU A 440 -11.16 12.45 34.34
CA GLU A 440 -9.80 12.67 34.83
C GLU A 440 -8.80 12.83 33.66
N THR A 441 -8.95 12.04 32.61
CA THR A 441 -8.12 12.15 31.39
C THR A 441 -8.37 13.50 30.70
N LEU A 442 -9.64 13.95 30.61
CA LEU A 442 -9.98 15.24 30.00
C LEU A 442 -9.43 16.43 30.78
N THR A 443 -9.34 16.33 32.12
CA THR A 443 -8.76 17.40 32.94
C THR A 443 -7.23 17.46 32.88
N ASN A 444 -6.57 16.34 32.64
CA ASN A 444 -5.10 16.22 32.64
C ASN A 444 -4.49 16.31 31.25
N THR A 445 -5.28 16.31 30.17
CA THR A 445 -4.78 16.37 28.80
C THR A 445 -4.75 17.81 28.32
N PRO A 446 -3.61 18.33 27.85
CA PRO A 446 -3.45 19.73 27.47
C PRO A 446 -4.30 20.14 26.26
N SER A 447 -4.69 19.20 25.39
CA SER A 447 -5.53 19.44 24.23
C SER A 447 -6.36 18.21 23.89
N ILE A 448 -7.62 18.42 23.44
CA ILE A 448 -8.47 17.34 22.90
C ILE A 448 -7.83 16.73 21.64
N GLU A 449 -7.00 17.48 20.92
CA GLU A 449 -6.27 16.98 19.74
C GLU A 449 -5.23 15.92 20.08
N ASP A 450 -4.79 15.80 21.34
CA ASP A 450 -3.87 14.77 21.80
C ASP A 450 -4.56 13.42 22.06
N LEU A 451 -5.91 13.41 22.05
CA LEU A 451 -6.75 12.22 22.23
C LEU A 451 -7.18 11.65 20.87
N LYS A 452 -6.24 11.17 20.06
CA LYS A 452 -6.52 10.59 18.76
C LYS A 452 -6.50 9.06 18.84
N HIS A 453 -7.56 8.44 18.31
CA HIS A 453 -7.69 7.00 18.19
C HIS A 453 -7.74 6.63 16.70
N LEU A 454 -6.98 5.61 16.30
CA LEU A 454 -7.07 4.98 15.01
C LEU A 454 -7.60 3.56 15.21
N ILE A 455 -8.80 3.31 14.70
CA ILE A 455 -9.51 2.05 14.86
C ILE A 455 -9.43 1.31 13.53
N PHE A 456 -8.82 0.13 13.55
CA PHE A 456 -8.86 -0.79 12.43
C PHE A 456 -9.93 -1.84 12.70
N VAL A 457 -10.91 -1.94 11.80
CA VAL A 457 -11.94 -2.98 11.81
C VAL A 457 -11.62 -3.93 10.66
N ARG A 458 -11.58 -5.23 10.96
CA ARG A 458 -11.28 -6.29 10.00
C ARG A 458 -12.55 -7.10 9.74
#